data_2002b3822a133fa6e0f9acb1ab9e67d5
#
_entry.id   2002b3822a133fa6e0f9acb1ab9e67d5
#
_cell.length_a   1.000
_cell.length_b   1.000
_cell.length_c   1.000
_cell.angle_alpha   90.00
_cell.angle_beta   90.00
_cell.angle_gamma   90.00
#
_symmetry.space_group_name_H-M   'P 1'
#
loop_
_entity.id
_entity.type
_entity.pdbx_description
1 polymer ?
#
loop_
_entity_poly.entity_id
_entity_poly.type
_entity_poly.pdbx_seq_one_letter_code
_entity_poly.pdbx_strand_id
1 'polypeptide(L)'
;MTKQVGRCNNLELCTVAVSQRVMTVPAGAPFVCEKCGEPLIEPTSVSSPRRRTASILIQLVVLIAGLSAIAWKLSGPGGDFAGVRAAWNAFQGGPAQQAASAPVITAAVTPTSGAATSEVAAPASEIETASATPTASIPAQRSEPDPASAGAIPAPGMEPATAMAVAAVPAVPARLPVPSTVLLRLAGSDSAGPKLIRRLASSYLALIGDTSISAVPSATPRLIEVSGLQTGQREVITILETSTTGGFNALLRGTADMAVSNRKLTDAEAERMQSVGDLTIPAHEHVIAVLGIAVIVSPTNRVASLSAGQVRGILGGKITNWSEVGGTAAPIKVQVVAVPEDGGDTPQDAILAAEAVSPAAIRSASEQAVAIRVVGDRDSLGVVTMGAVGAAKVMPVSDGKAAATVPNEATLASETYPFSQRIYLYGVNAGNGFIRRFSDYVSSANGQAAVEAAGYVSLAIKTEVAAAPDVASERYKQFVQGATRMSVDFRFQPGSVDLDSRSARDMDRVIAFLKAQRVPASKILLAAFADNSGQAATNQAVSQRRAEAVASALTRGGFVPGKIASFGSELPVADNATAEGRERNRRVEVFLVP
;
A
#
# COMPACT_ATOMS: atom_id res chain seq x y z
N MET A 1 -9.47 49.12 4.03
CA MET A 1 -8.73 48.16 4.88
C MET A 1 -8.95 46.77 4.30
N THR A 2 -7.96 46.20 3.66
CA THR A 2 -8.06 44.90 2.99
C THR A 2 -8.00 43.78 4.03
N LYS A 3 -9.04 42.95 4.10
CA LYS A 3 -9.09 41.75 4.93
C LYS A 3 -8.25 40.68 4.27
N GLN A 4 -7.39 39.96 5.03
CA GLN A 4 -6.65 38.81 4.56
C GLN A 4 -7.48 37.55 4.78
N VAL A 5 -7.39 36.60 3.84
CA VAL A 5 -8.14 35.35 3.87
C VAL A 5 -7.15 34.19 3.84
N GLY A 6 -7.29 33.24 4.77
CA GLY A 6 -6.37 32.12 4.86
C GLY A 6 -7.04 30.83 5.31
N ARG A 7 -6.35 29.70 5.12
CA ARG A 7 -6.74 28.37 5.60
C ARG A 7 -5.70 27.84 6.59
N CYS A 8 -6.18 27.21 7.64
CA CYS A 8 -5.29 26.46 8.54
C CYS A 8 -4.86 25.15 7.89
N ASN A 9 -3.58 24.80 8.05
CA ASN A 9 -3.01 23.59 7.47
C ASN A 9 -2.65 22.52 8.53
N ASN A 10 -2.95 22.74 9.80
CA ASN A 10 -2.70 21.78 10.88
C ASN A 10 -3.81 20.73 10.93
N LEU A 11 -3.78 19.75 10.01
CA LEU A 11 -4.81 18.72 9.87
C LEU A 11 -4.80 17.69 11.02
N GLU A 12 -3.71 17.59 11.77
CA GLU A 12 -3.58 16.62 12.86
C GLU A 12 -4.19 17.09 14.18
N LEU A 13 -4.11 18.39 14.47
CA LEU A 13 -4.47 18.93 15.77
C LEU A 13 -5.56 20.02 15.70
N CYS A 14 -6.04 20.40 14.52
CA CYS A 14 -6.95 21.51 14.37
C CYS A 14 -8.25 21.15 13.62
N THR A 15 -9.37 21.18 14.33
CA THR A 15 -10.71 20.93 13.76
C THR A 15 -11.10 21.93 12.65
N VAL A 16 -10.53 23.15 12.66
CA VAL A 16 -10.73 24.15 11.60
C VAL A 16 -10.00 23.75 10.32
N ALA A 17 -8.81 23.19 10.43
CA ALA A 17 -8.07 22.66 9.28
C ALA A 17 -8.78 21.43 8.66
N VAL A 18 -9.26 20.52 9.50
CA VAL A 18 -10.02 19.33 9.07
C VAL A 18 -11.30 19.71 8.33
N SER A 19 -12.00 20.77 8.76
CA SER A 19 -13.20 21.29 8.09
C SER A 19 -12.92 22.11 6.84
N GLN A 20 -11.65 22.36 6.48
CA GLN A 20 -11.20 23.21 5.37
C GLN A 20 -11.80 24.62 5.36
N ARG A 21 -12.23 25.10 6.53
CA ARG A 21 -12.89 26.40 6.66
C ARG A 21 -11.91 27.53 6.36
N VAL A 22 -12.32 28.41 5.46
CA VAL A 22 -11.59 29.64 5.16
C VAL A 22 -11.86 30.66 6.26
N MET A 23 -10.80 31.24 6.83
CA MET A 23 -10.86 32.26 7.86
C MET A 23 -10.53 33.63 7.29
N THR A 24 -11.20 34.66 7.80
CA THR A 24 -10.93 36.04 7.42
C THR A 24 -10.27 36.74 8.59
N VAL A 25 -9.04 37.20 8.38
CA VAL A 25 -8.22 37.88 9.40
C VAL A 25 -8.30 39.41 9.15
N PRO A 26 -8.58 40.22 10.16
CA PRO A 26 -8.57 41.69 10.03
C PRO A 26 -7.19 42.21 9.65
N ALA A 27 -7.12 43.28 8.90
CA ALA A 27 -5.86 43.92 8.55
C ALA A 27 -5.07 44.36 9.81
N GLY A 28 -3.82 43.92 9.92
CA GLY A 28 -2.96 44.21 11.06
C GLY A 28 -2.98 43.20 12.21
N ALA A 29 -3.88 42.19 12.16
CA ALA A 29 -3.84 41.05 13.07
C ALA A 29 -2.86 39.98 12.59
N PRO A 30 -2.25 39.18 13.49
CA PRO A 30 -1.39 38.08 13.12
C PRO A 30 -2.12 37.09 12.19
N PHE A 31 -1.48 36.69 11.08
CA PHE A 31 -2.06 35.77 10.10
C PHE A 31 -1.89 34.32 10.56
N VAL A 32 -2.56 33.98 11.66
CA VAL A 32 -2.50 32.67 12.32
C VAL A 32 -3.89 32.10 12.57
N CYS A 33 -3.99 30.80 12.72
CA CYS A 33 -5.26 30.14 13.06
C CYS A 33 -5.64 30.43 14.51
N GLU A 34 -6.83 30.98 14.71
CA GLU A 34 -7.38 31.33 16.04
C GLU A 34 -7.57 30.09 16.95
N LYS A 35 -7.60 28.88 16.38
CA LYS A 35 -7.84 27.63 17.12
C LYS A 35 -6.54 26.94 17.57
N CYS A 36 -5.47 26.93 16.76
CA CYS A 36 -4.22 26.23 17.04
C CYS A 36 -2.97 27.13 17.01
N GLY A 37 -3.09 28.41 16.68
CA GLY A 37 -1.97 29.34 16.61
C GLY A 37 -1.05 29.21 15.39
N GLU A 38 -1.25 28.19 14.54
CA GLU A 38 -0.41 27.96 13.37
C GLU A 38 -0.62 29.01 12.27
N PRO A 39 0.42 29.35 11.49
CA PRO A 39 0.30 30.27 10.37
C PRO A 39 -0.74 29.81 9.36
N LEU A 40 -1.55 30.75 8.87
CA LEU A 40 -2.53 30.50 7.82
C LEU A 40 -1.85 30.56 6.44
N ILE A 41 -2.33 29.72 5.52
CA ILE A 41 -1.89 29.75 4.12
C ILE A 41 -2.93 30.53 3.30
N GLU A 42 -2.46 31.47 2.48
CA GLU A 42 -3.35 32.17 1.55
C GLU A 42 -3.94 31.17 0.55
N PRO A 43 -5.28 31.16 0.35
CA PRO A 43 -5.86 30.32 -0.68
C PRO A 43 -5.35 30.82 -2.04
N THR A 44 -4.54 30.00 -2.72
CA THR A 44 -4.10 30.27 -4.09
C THR A 44 -5.38 30.51 -4.92
N SER A 45 -5.48 31.65 -5.58
CA SER A 45 -6.61 32.00 -6.43
C SER A 45 -6.76 30.93 -7.52
N VAL A 46 -7.74 30.05 -7.36
CA VAL A 46 -8.13 29.11 -8.41
C VAL A 46 -8.63 29.95 -9.57
N SER A 47 -7.81 30.12 -10.58
CA SER A 47 -8.23 30.70 -11.87
C SER A 47 -9.40 29.85 -12.39
N SER A 48 -10.54 30.50 -12.59
CA SER A 48 -11.81 29.88 -12.94
C SER A 48 -11.68 28.89 -14.11
N PRO A 49 -12.37 27.74 -14.10
CA PRO A 49 -12.28 26.68 -15.11
C PRO A 49 -12.70 27.10 -16.53
N ARG A 50 -13.23 28.31 -16.72
CA ARG A 50 -13.70 28.82 -18.02
C ARG A 50 -12.63 29.02 -19.10
N ARG A 51 -11.33 29.12 -18.75
CA ARG A 51 -10.26 29.28 -19.75
C ARG A 51 -9.70 27.97 -20.29
N ARG A 52 -9.80 26.86 -19.55
CA ARG A 52 -9.29 25.55 -20.03
C ARG A 52 -10.24 24.86 -21.01
N THR A 53 -11.54 25.01 -20.86
CA THR A 53 -12.53 24.48 -21.81
C THR A 53 -12.45 25.12 -23.18
N ALA A 54 -12.14 26.43 -23.27
CA ALA A 54 -11.94 27.11 -24.55
C ALA A 54 -10.68 26.61 -25.30
N SER A 55 -9.60 26.32 -24.58
CA SER A 55 -8.36 25.83 -25.19
C SER A 55 -8.49 24.38 -25.72
N ILE A 56 -9.21 23.52 -25.00
CA ILE A 56 -9.48 22.14 -25.43
C ILE A 56 -10.42 22.13 -26.64
N LEU A 57 -11.43 22.97 -26.66
CA LEU A 57 -12.34 23.12 -27.80
C LEU A 57 -11.62 23.60 -29.05
N ILE A 58 -10.71 24.56 -28.94
CA ILE A 58 -9.90 25.04 -30.06
C ILE A 58 -8.98 23.95 -30.60
N GLN A 59 -8.33 23.18 -29.72
CA GLN A 59 -7.47 22.05 -30.13
C GLN A 59 -8.28 20.94 -30.81
N LEU A 60 -9.49 20.65 -30.35
CA LEU A 60 -10.38 19.65 -30.95
C LEU A 60 -10.86 20.10 -32.35
N VAL A 61 -11.18 21.36 -32.51
CA VAL A 61 -11.60 21.94 -33.80
C VAL A 61 -10.45 21.90 -34.82
N VAL A 62 -9.22 22.21 -34.41
CA VAL A 62 -8.04 22.13 -35.28
C VAL A 62 -7.73 20.68 -35.66
N LEU A 63 -7.90 19.73 -34.77
CA LEU A 63 -7.71 18.31 -35.04
C LEU A 63 -8.75 17.76 -36.03
N ILE A 64 -10.02 18.14 -35.87
CA ILE A 64 -11.11 17.74 -36.76
C ILE A 64 -10.93 18.35 -38.14
N ALA A 65 -10.51 19.62 -38.24
CA ALA A 65 -10.22 20.28 -39.52
C ALA A 65 -9.01 19.63 -40.22
N GLY A 66 -7.96 19.24 -39.45
CA GLY A 66 -6.81 18.51 -39.98
C GLY A 66 -7.17 17.14 -40.54
N LEU A 67 -7.97 16.37 -39.81
CA LEU A 67 -8.44 15.05 -40.26
C LEU A 67 -9.37 15.15 -41.46
N SER A 68 -10.21 16.17 -41.56
CA SER A 68 -11.07 16.42 -42.73
C SER A 68 -10.28 16.78 -43.96
N ALA A 69 -9.20 17.56 -43.83
CA ALA A 69 -8.30 17.90 -44.94
C ALA A 69 -7.51 16.68 -45.44
N ILE A 70 -7.10 15.78 -44.53
CA ILE A 70 -6.42 14.53 -44.89
C ILE A 70 -7.39 13.57 -45.59
N ALA A 71 -8.63 13.44 -45.11
CA ALA A 71 -9.66 12.62 -45.72
C ALA A 71 -10.00 13.13 -47.14
N TRP A 72 -10.08 14.46 -47.34
CA TRP A 72 -10.29 15.07 -48.66
C TRP A 72 -9.14 14.80 -49.62
N LYS A 73 -7.90 14.78 -49.13
CA LYS A 73 -6.71 14.52 -49.96
C LYS A 73 -6.57 13.05 -50.38
N LEU A 74 -7.12 12.13 -49.57
CA LEU A 74 -7.09 10.68 -49.82
C LEU A 74 -8.27 10.17 -50.65
N SER A 75 -9.41 10.89 -50.70
CA SER A 75 -10.64 10.44 -51.38
C SER A 75 -10.79 10.89 -52.84
N GLY A 76 -9.93 11.79 -53.37
CA GLY A 76 -10.02 12.26 -54.73
C GLY A 76 -11.32 13.03 -55.06
N PRO A 77 -11.44 13.67 -56.25
CA PRO A 77 -12.63 14.41 -56.65
C PRO A 77 -13.76 13.44 -57.06
N GLY A 78 -14.66 13.11 -56.15
CA GLY A 78 -15.83 12.25 -56.42
C GLY A 78 -16.47 11.55 -55.19
N GLY A 79 -15.97 11.76 -53.99
CA GLY A 79 -16.50 11.13 -52.77
C GLY A 79 -17.83 11.74 -52.30
N ASP A 80 -18.82 10.91 -52.02
CA ASP A 80 -20.14 11.31 -51.55
C ASP A 80 -20.10 11.68 -50.05
N PHE A 81 -20.27 12.96 -49.75
CA PHE A 81 -20.19 13.51 -48.38
C PHE A 81 -21.56 13.72 -47.71
N ALA A 82 -22.61 13.03 -48.13
CA ALA A 82 -23.96 13.19 -47.60
C ALA A 82 -24.01 12.95 -46.08
N GLY A 83 -23.26 11.96 -45.55
CA GLY A 83 -23.19 11.66 -44.11
C GLY A 83 -22.47 12.73 -43.28
N VAL A 84 -21.42 13.34 -43.78
CA VAL A 84 -20.67 14.41 -43.09
C VAL A 84 -21.48 15.69 -43.02
N ARG A 85 -22.25 16.00 -44.07
CA ARG A 85 -23.12 17.17 -44.12
C ARG A 85 -24.32 17.04 -43.15
N ALA A 86 -24.88 15.86 -43.00
CA ALA A 86 -25.92 15.57 -42.01
C ALA A 86 -25.44 15.74 -40.57
N ALA A 87 -24.24 15.26 -40.25
CA ALA A 87 -23.62 15.42 -38.93
C ALA A 87 -23.26 16.90 -38.61
N TRP A 88 -22.82 17.67 -39.63
CA TRP A 88 -22.51 19.10 -39.48
C TRP A 88 -23.76 19.95 -39.23
N ASN A 89 -24.86 19.66 -39.93
CA ASN A 89 -26.13 20.37 -39.73
C ASN A 89 -26.79 20.07 -38.39
N ALA A 90 -26.62 18.85 -37.86
CA ALA A 90 -27.04 18.49 -36.50
C ALA A 90 -26.24 19.25 -35.41
N PHE A 91 -24.98 19.60 -35.69
CA PHE A 91 -24.13 20.33 -34.77
C PHE A 91 -24.38 21.86 -34.73
N GLN A 92 -24.92 22.45 -35.83
CA GLN A 92 -25.23 23.89 -35.91
C GLN A 92 -26.61 24.28 -35.34
N GLY A 93 -27.50 23.31 -35.03
CA GLY A 93 -28.78 23.54 -34.41
C GLY A 93 -28.61 23.72 -32.90
N GLY A 94 -28.44 24.97 -32.45
CA GLY A 94 -28.39 25.33 -31.00
C GLY A 94 -29.75 25.18 -30.34
N PRO A 95 -29.80 25.19 -28.99
CA PRO A 95 -30.87 24.65 -28.18
C PRO A 95 -32.02 25.62 -27.96
N ALA A 96 -33.25 25.23 -28.21
CA ALA A 96 -34.40 25.65 -27.40
C ALA A 96 -35.63 24.77 -27.68
N GLN A 97 -36.17 24.32 -26.57
CA GLN A 97 -37.59 24.04 -26.31
C GLN A 97 -38.28 22.82 -27.00
N GLN A 98 -38.64 21.86 -26.23
CA GLN A 98 -39.95 21.53 -25.72
C GLN A 98 -40.08 20.04 -25.41
N ALA A 99 -40.50 19.79 -24.18
CA ALA A 99 -40.94 18.50 -23.68
C ALA A 99 -42.20 18.01 -24.44
N ALA A 100 -42.21 16.77 -24.84
CA ALA A 100 -43.45 16.04 -25.13
C ALA A 100 -43.25 14.55 -24.82
N SER A 101 -43.85 14.14 -23.71
CA SER A 101 -44.60 12.89 -23.46
C SER A 101 -44.12 11.61 -24.13
N ALA A 102 -43.47 10.74 -23.34
CA ALA A 102 -43.48 9.30 -23.57
C ALA A 102 -44.66 8.64 -22.85
N PRO A 103 -45.28 7.61 -23.40
CA PRO A 103 -46.46 6.98 -22.81
C PRO A 103 -46.13 6.09 -21.62
N VAL A 104 -46.86 6.28 -20.55
CA VAL A 104 -46.87 5.44 -19.34
C VAL A 104 -47.58 4.14 -19.66
N ILE A 105 -46.88 3.03 -19.55
CA ILE A 105 -47.53 1.71 -19.54
C ILE A 105 -47.87 1.40 -18.08
N THR A 106 -49.14 1.51 -17.75
CA THR A 106 -49.73 1.11 -16.48
C THR A 106 -49.96 -0.40 -16.51
N ALA A 107 -49.24 -1.16 -15.72
CA ALA A 107 -49.59 -2.53 -15.38
C ALA A 107 -50.28 -2.50 -14.01
N ALA A 108 -51.57 -2.77 -14.01
CA ALA A 108 -52.39 -2.94 -12.82
C ALA A 108 -52.06 -4.30 -12.17
N VAL A 109 -51.71 -4.25 -10.88
CA VAL A 109 -51.70 -5.45 -10.02
C VAL A 109 -52.72 -5.21 -8.91
N THR A 110 -53.76 -5.99 -8.93
CA THR A 110 -54.80 -6.10 -7.91
C THR A 110 -54.27 -6.75 -6.63
N PRO A 111 -54.62 -6.28 -5.44
CA PRO A 111 -54.23 -6.93 -4.20
C PRO A 111 -55.30 -7.98 -3.80
N THR A 112 -54.83 -9.18 -3.49
CA THR A 112 -55.68 -10.18 -2.83
C THR A 112 -55.39 -10.16 -1.33
N SER A 113 -56.46 -9.92 -0.61
CA SER A 113 -56.59 -9.90 0.85
C SER A 113 -56.37 -11.31 1.44
N GLY A 114 -55.72 -11.37 2.59
CA GLY A 114 -55.60 -12.55 3.43
C GLY A 114 -55.06 -12.16 4.81
N ALA A 115 -55.99 -11.83 5.70
CA ALA A 115 -55.72 -11.55 7.10
C ALA A 115 -55.43 -12.83 7.88
N ALA A 116 -54.44 -12.78 8.78
CA ALA A 116 -54.45 -13.57 10.01
C ALA A 116 -53.62 -12.83 11.06
N THR A 117 -54.30 -12.33 12.03
CA THR A 117 -53.87 -11.78 13.32
C THR A 117 -53.19 -12.85 14.17
N SER A 118 -52.08 -12.50 14.82
CA SER A 118 -51.75 -13.08 16.11
C SER A 118 -50.86 -12.11 16.90
N GLU A 119 -51.46 -11.55 17.89
CA GLU A 119 -50.99 -10.67 18.93
C GLU A 119 -50.33 -11.52 20.02
N VAL A 120 -49.07 -11.25 20.43
CA VAL A 120 -48.59 -11.58 21.78
C VAL A 120 -47.65 -10.49 22.25
N ALA A 121 -47.99 -9.99 23.42
CA ALA A 121 -47.51 -8.87 24.18
C ALA A 121 -46.05 -8.97 24.61
N ALA A 122 -45.47 -7.78 24.75
CA ALA A 122 -44.29 -7.53 25.56
C ALA A 122 -44.68 -7.44 27.06
N PRO A 123 -43.76 -7.67 27.97
CA PRO A 123 -43.75 -6.94 29.23
C PRO A 123 -42.53 -6.05 29.37
N ALA A 124 -42.83 -4.81 29.68
CA ALA A 124 -41.90 -3.86 30.28
C ALA A 124 -41.66 -4.24 31.74
N SER A 125 -40.43 -4.07 32.21
CA SER A 125 -40.16 -3.92 33.65
C SER A 125 -38.97 -2.95 33.83
N GLU A 126 -39.28 -2.02 34.45
CA GLU A 126 -38.87 -0.91 35.28
C GLU A 126 -37.40 -0.84 35.70
N ILE A 127 -36.98 0.40 35.62
CA ILE A 127 -35.75 1.01 36.12
C ILE A 127 -35.77 1.01 37.65
N GLU A 128 -34.74 0.57 38.27
CA GLU A 128 -34.45 0.92 39.67
C GLU A 128 -33.05 1.49 39.80
N THR A 129 -33.04 2.76 40.13
CA THR A 129 -31.88 3.58 40.49
C THR A 129 -31.47 3.25 41.92
N ALA A 130 -30.23 2.85 42.14
CA ALA A 130 -29.62 2.90 43.45
C ALA A 130 -28.28 3.62 43.40
N SER A 131 -28.31 4.85 43.90
CA SER A 131 -27.18 5.67 44.27
C SER A 131 -26.55 5.18 45.55
N ALA A 132 -25.25 4.91 45.58
CA ALA A 132 -24.47 4.92 46.81
C ALA A 132 -22.98 5.10 46.51
N THR A 133 -22.50 6.30 46.75
CA THR A 133 -21.10 6.57 47.05
C THR A 133 -20.79 6.14 48.49
N PRO A 134 -19.59 5.67 48.78
CA PRO A 134 -18.88 6.22 49.91
C PRO A 134 -17.46 6.65 49.57
N THR A 135 -17.23 7.88 49.92
CA THR A 135 -15.97 8.54 50.20
C THR A 135 -15.15 7.75 51.22
N ALA A 136 -13.90 7.44 50.90
CA ALA A 136 -12.91 7.06 51.90
C ALA A 136 -11.61 7.81 51.63
N SER A 137 -11.23 8.55 52.65
CA SER A 137 -10.13 9.49 52.75
C SER A 137 -8.76 8.82 52.72
N ILE A 138 -7.81 9.49 52.10
CA ILE A 138 -6.37 9.22 52.15
C ILE A 138 -5.80 9.74 53.47
N PRO A 139 -4.87 9.08 54.12
CA PRO A 139 -3.90 9.75 54.97
C PRO A 139 -2.53 9.79 54.29
N ALA A 140 -2.08 11.00 54.09
CA ALA A 140 -0.68 11.32 53.78
C ALA A 140 0.20 11.04 55.00
N GLN A 141 1.30 10.34 54.86
CA GLN A 141 2.44 10.46 55.78
C GLN A 141 3.72 10.72 54.97
N ARG A 142 4.18 11.95 55.13
CA ARG A 142 5.56 12.37 54.92
C ARG A 142 6.41 11.79 56.02
N SER A 143 7.61 11.36 55.71
CA SER A 143 8.77 11.39 56.62
C SER A 143 10.05 11.50 55.78
N GLU A 144 10.57 12.69 55.72
CA GLU A 144 11.99 12.94 55.53
C GLU A 144 12.75 12.58 56.80
N PRO A 145 13.99 12.09 56.75
CA PRO A 145 14.96 12.29 57.82
C PRO A 145 16.05 13.27 57.41
N ASP A 146 16.22 14.25 58.27
CA ASP A 146 17.25 15.28 58.34
C ASP A 146 18.65 14.69 58.62
N PRO A 147 19.75 15.35 58.20
CA PRO A 147 21.12 14.86 58.35
C PRO A 147 21.73 15.34 59.66
N ALA A 148 22.25 14.42 60.44
CA ALA A 148 23.07 14.76 61.60
C ALA A 148 24.42 14.04 61.55
N SER A 149 25.46 14.86 61.43
CA SER A 149 26.74 14.83 62.14
C SER A 149 27.50 13.48 62.25
N ALA A 150 28.61 13.37 61.53
CA ALA A 150 29.78 12.61 62.00
C ALA A 150 31.10 13.18 61.44
N GLY A 151 31.88 13.68 62.30
CA GLY A 151 33.30 13.53 62.50
C GLY A 151 34.27 13.78 61.35
N ALA A 152 34.95 14.91 61.41
CA ALA A 152 36.16 15.20 60.65
C ALA A 152 37.33 14.31 61.13
N ILE A 153 38.00 13.62 60.20
CA ILE A 153 39.36 13.07 60.36
C ILE A 153 40.29 13.90 59.52
N PRO A 154 41.40 14.41 60.06
CA PRO A 154 42.34 15.29 59.29
C PRO A 154 43.19 14.47 58.31
N ALA A 155 43.28 14.91 57.08
CA ALA A 155 44.19 14.40 56.09
C ALA A 155 45.64 14.90 56.32
N PRO A 156 46.68 14.08 56.06
CA PRO A 156 48.05 14.52 56.09
C PRO A 156 48.40 15.36 54.83
N GLY A 157 49.19 16.41 55.06
CA GLY A 157 49.58 17.36 54.04
C GLY A 157 50.36 16.73 52.88
N MET A 158 49.99 17.15 51.67
CA MET A 158 50.78 16.97 50.47
C MET A 158 51.19 18.32 49.95
N GLU A 159 52.50 18.45 49.70
CA GLU A 159 53.14 19.61 49.11
C GLU A 159 52.62 19.91 47.71
N PRO A 160 52.69 21.17 47.22
CA PRO A 160 52.19 21.54 45.90
C PRO A 160 53.10 20.97 44.79
N ALA A 161 52.56 20.00 44.05
CA ALA A 161 53.17 19.51 42.81
C ALA A 161 53.16 20.61 41.76
N THR A 162 54.33 20.93 41.27
CA THR A 162 54.60 21.85 40.17
C THR A 162 53.71 21.53 38.94
N ALA A 163 52.88 22.49 38.52
CA ALA A 163 52.05 22.38 37.33
C ALA A 163 52.96 22.27 36.09
N MET A 164 53.09 21.05 35.57
CA MET A 164 53.62 20.87 34.22
C MET A 164 52.58 21.40 33.24
N ALA A 165 52.96 22.43 32.47
CA ALA A 165 52.17 22.94 31.37
C ALA A 165 51.87 21.81 30.36
N VAL A 166 50.61 21.37 30.30
CA VAL A 166 50.13 20.52 29.23
C VAL A 166 50.20 21.34 27.96
N ALA A 167 51.12 20.97 27.07
CA ALA A 167 51.21 21.57 25.74
C ALA A 167 49.83 21.45 25.06
N ALA A 168 49.27 22.59 24.65
CA ALA A 168 48.02 22.66 23.92
C ALA A 168 48.17 21.82 22.64
N VAL A 169 47.41 20.74 22.54
CA VAL A 169 47.23 19.98 21.29
C VAL A 169 46.73 20.99 20.25
N PRO A 170 47.40 21.15 19.10
CA PRO A 170 46.94 22.08 18.09
C PRO A 170 45.53 21.68 17.69
N ALA A 171 44.56 22.61 17.79
CA ALA A 171 43.19 22.42 17.36
C ALA A 171 43.20 21.97 15.89
N VAL A 172 42.72 20.76 15.63
CA VAL A 172 42.48 20.29 14.26
C VAL A 172 41.59 21.35 13.60
N PRO A 173 42.01 21.95 12.47
CA PRO A 173 41.22 22.98 11.83
C PRO A 173 39.82 22.40 11.55
N ALA A 174 38.79 23.09 12.02
CA ALA A 174 37.42 22.72 11.75
C ALA A 174 37.24 22.57 10.24
N ARG A 175 37.02 21.33 9.77
CA ARG A 175 36.72 21.10 8.35
C ARG A 175 35.50 21.96 8.02
N LEU A 176 35.66 22.81 7.00
CA LEU A 176 34.54 23.57 6.45
C LEU A 176 33.39 22.59 6.16
N PRO A 177 32.15 22.92 6.52
CA PRO A 177 31.02 22.04 6.24
C PRO A 177 30.96 21.79 4.74
N VAL A 178 30.98 20.50 4.35
CA VAL A 178 30.83 20.11 2.95
C VAL A 178 29.44 20.56 2.48
N PRO A 179 29.32 21.29 1.37
CA PRO A 179 28.02 21.69 0.83
C PRO A 179 27.11 20.45 0.65
N SER A 180 25.89 20.51 1.13
CA SER A 180 24.94 19.40 1.05
C SER A 180 23.75 19.76 0.18
N THR A 181 23.34 18.83 -0.68
CA THR A 181 22.16 18.95 -1.54
C THR A 181 21.19 17.83 -1.23
N VAL A 182 19.96 18.17 -0.85
CA VAL A 182 18.90 17.18 -0.67
C VAL A 182 18.31 16.85 -2.04
N LEU A 183 18.50 15.61 -2.50
CA LEU A 183 18.00 15.11 -3.78
C LEU A 183 16.52 14.74 -3.70
N LEU A 184 16.14 14.07 -2.59
CA LEU A 184 14.82 13.48 -2.42
C LEU A 184 14.44 13.39 -0.95
N ARG A 185 13.16 13.66 -0.64
CA ARG A 185 12.57 13.54 0.68
C ARG A 185 11.50 12.45 0.65
N LEU A 186 11.70 11.37 1.40
CA LEU A 186 10.81 10.23 1.51
C LEU A 186 10.13 10.25 2.87
N ALA A 187 8.86 9.87 2.96
CA ALA A 187 8.16 9.73 4.23
C ALA A 187 7.18 8.55 4.21
N GLY A 188 7.02 7.84 5.32
CA GLY A 188 6.00 6.80 5.49
C GLY A 188 6.54 5.48 5.99
N SER A 189 5.64 4.55 6.11
CA SER A 189 5.72 3.13 6.47
C SER A 189 6.91 2.72 7.33
N ASP A 190 6.84 3.07 8.59
CA ASP A 190 7.90 2.80 9.59
C ASP A 190 8.05 1.31 9.92
N SER A 191 7.02 0.50 9.78
CA SER A 191 7.06 -0.94 10.06
C SER A 191 7.42 -1.80 8.86
N ALA A 192 6.88 -1.47 7.69
CA ALA A 192 7.06 -2.29 6.49
C ALA A 192 8.21 -1.83 5.60
N GLY A 193 8.74 -0.61 5.82
CA GLY A 193 9.65 0.02 4.88
C GLY A 193 11.01 0.53 5.36
N PRO A 194 11.33 0.73 6.67
CA PRO A 194 12.54 1.47 7.03
C PRO A 194 13.82 0.83 6.48
N LYS A 195 13.97 -0.48 6.67
CA LYS A 195 15.13 -1.23 6.17
C LYS A 195 15.18 -1.23 4.64
N LEU A 196 14.02 -1.41 3.99
CA LEU A 196 13.90 -1.40 2.53
C LEU A 196 14.27 -0.04 1.95
N ILE A 197 13.68 1.03 2.46
CA ILE A 197 13.86 2.37 1.91
C ILE A 197 15.27 2.88 2.15
N ARG A 198 15.86 2.63 3.34
CA ARG A 198 17.28 2.94 3.60
C ARG A 198 18.21 2.21 2.62
N ARG A 199 17.93 0.91 2.36
CA ARG A 199 18.72 0.12 1.41
C ARG A 199 18.58 0.64 -0.02
N LEU A 200 17.36 0.94 -0.46
CA LEU A 200 17.11 1.52 -1.79
C LEU A 200 17.80 2.87 -1.95
N ALA A 201 17.67 3.76 -0.97
CA ALA A 201 18.33 5.06 -1.01
C ALA A 201 19.86 4.94 -1.08
N SER A 202 20.46 4.08 -0.24
CA SER A 202 21.91 3.84 -0.26
C SER A 202 22.39 3.27 -1.59
N SER A 203 21.67 2.29 -2.13
CA SER A 203 22.03 1.67 -3.41
C SER A 203 21.81 2.61 -4.60
N TYR A 204 20.83 3.51 -4.51
CA TYR A 204 20.60 4.54 -5.53
C TYR A 204 21.74 5.56 -5.57
N LEU A 205 22.18 6.07 -4.40
CA LEU A 205 23.33 6.97 -4.30
C LEU A 205 24.59 6.30 -4.88
N ALA A 206 24.84 5.01 -4.56
CA ALA A 206 25.94 4.26 -5.15
C ALA A 206 25.85 4.17 -6.68
N LEU A 207 24.65 3.95 -7.20
CA LEU A 207 24.41 3.84 -8.65
C LEU A 207 24.68 5.15 -9.39
N ILE A 208 24.35 6.30 -8.80
CA ILE A 208 24.61 7.61 -9.43
C ILE A 208 26.04 8.10 -9.25
N GLY A 209 26.90 7.35 -8.57
CA GLY A 209 28.35 7.59 -8.46
C GLY A 209 28.81 8.13 -7.11
N ASP A 210 27.93 8.17 -6.10
CA ASP A 210 28.32 8.56 -4.75
C ASP A 210 29.24 7.53 -4.09
N THR A 211 30.15 8.04 -3.30
CA THR A 211 31.07 7.28 -2.45
C THR A 211 30.82 7.58 -0.96
N SER A 212 31.41 6.80 -0.08
CA SER A 212 31.32 7.01 1.39
C SER A 212 29.88 7.11 1.88
N ILE A 213 29.02 6.20 1.37
CA ILE A 213 27.59 6.22 1.68
C ILE A 213 27.36 5.83 3.13
N SER A 214 26.56 6.63 3.84
CA SER A 214 26.16 6.40 5.22
C SER A 214 24.69 6.69 5.43
N ALA A 215 24.08 6.00 6.39
CA ALA A 215 22.70 6.24 6.83
C ALA A 215 22.75 6.52 8.34
N VAL A 216 22.43 7.74 8.74
CA VAL A 216 22.52 8.19 10.12
C VAL A 216 21.24 8.88 10.57
N PRO A 217 20.83 8.73 11.84
CA PRO A 217 19.74 9.53 12.40
C PRO A 217 20.08 11.02 12.35
N SER A 218 19.11 11.83 11.96
CA SER A 218 19.22 13.30 12.04
C SER A 218 18.92 13.78 13.47
N ALA A 219 19.20 15.07 13.73
CA ALA A 219 18.75 15.72 14.96
C ALA A 219 17.21 15.79 15.07
N THR A 220 16.51 15.74 13.95
CA THR A 220 15.04 15.64 13.93
C THR A 220 14.62 14.21 14.27
N PRO A 221 13.72 14.00 15.24
CA PRO A 221 13.22 12.67 15.60
C PRO A 221 12.69 11.92 14.38
N ARG A 222 13.03 10.61 14.28
CA ARG A 222 12.57 9.70 13.21
C ARG A 222 13.01 10.10 11.79
N LEU A 223 13.84 11.11 11.63
CA LEU A 223 14.41 11.48 10.34
C LEU A 223 15.78 10.82 10.18
N ILE A 224 15.92 10.05 9.12
CA ILE A 224 17.19 9.42 8.72
C ILE A 224 17.74 10.17 7.51
N GLU A 225 19.01 10.48 7.55
CA GLU A 225 19.75 11.01 6.41
C GLU A 225 20.60 9.90 5.80
N VAL A 226 20.30 9.52 4.57
CA VAL A 226 21.15 8.67 3.74
C VAL A 226 21.95 9.60 2.84
N SER A 227 23.25 9.60 2.99
CA SER A 227 24.12 10.54 2.24
C SER A 227 25.33 9.87 1.64
N GLY A 228 25.80 10.42 0.52
CA GLY A 228 27.04 10.06 -0.15
C GLY A 228 27.85 11.31 -0.51
N LEU A 229 29.01 11.10 -1.10
CA LEU A 229 29.89 12.15 -1.60
C LEU A 229 30.09 11.98 -3.10
N GLN A 230 29.74 13.00 -3.87
CA GLN A 230 30.03 13.09 -5.29
C GLN A 230 30.76 14.40 -5.60
N THR A 231 31.93 14.32 -6.22
CA THR A 231 32.74 15.50 -6.62
C THR A 231 32.93 16.56 -5.53
N GLY A 232 33.03 16.13 -4.26
CA GLY A 232 33.22 17.04 -3.11
C GLY A 232 31.92 17.67 -2.57
N GLN A 233 30.76 17.33 -3.11
CA GLN A 233 29.45 17.70 -2.56
C GLN A 233 28.81 16.51 -1.84
N ARG A 234 28.08 16.78 -0.76
CA ARG A 234 27.30 15.77 -0.05
C ARG A 234 25.90 15.73 -0.64
N GLU A 235 25.53 14.61 -1.25
CA GLU A 235 24.17 14.35 -1.71
C GLU A 235 23.39 13.61 -0.62
N VAL A 236 22.15 13.99 -0.41
CA VAL A 236 21.33 13.51 0.71
C VAL A 236 19.96 13.08 0.23
N ILE A 237 19.52 11.89 0.67
CA ILE A 237 18.11 11.46 0.63
C ILE A 237 17.64 11.42 2.08
N THR A 238 16.59 12.16 2.41
CA THR A 238 16.00 12.13 3.75
C THR A 238 14.83 11.15 3.80
N ILE A 239 14.71 10.43 4.91
CA ILE A 239 13.64 9.45 5.14
C ILE A 239 12.99 9.76 6.49
N LEU A 240 11.76 10.25 6.48
CA LEU A 240 10.94 10.41 7.67
C LEU A 240 10.20 9.10 7.95
N GLU A 241 10.63 8.38 8.97
CA GLU A 241 9.99 7.14 9.42
C GLU A 241 8.71 7.47 10.18
N THR A 242 7.57 7.23 9.55
CA THR A 242 6.23 7.51 10.09
C THR A 242 5.24 6.49 9.54
N SER A 243 4.01 6.48 10.05
CA SER A 243 2.95 5.61 9.52
C SER A 243 2.64 5.90 8.04
N THR A 244 1.96 4.98 7.38
CA THR A 244 1.44 5.18 6.01
C THR A 244 0.66 6.50 5.89
N THR A 245 -0.25 6.77 6.83
CA THR A 245 -1.04 8.02 6.85
C THR A 245 -0.14 9.24 7.07
N GLY A 246 0.88 9.13 7.93
CA GLY A 246 1.89 10.17 8.14
C GLY A 246 2.66 10.49 6.86
N GLY A 247 3.01 9.47 6.07
CA GLY A 247 3.64 9.59 4.76
C GLY A 247 2.77 10.37 3.76
N PHE A 248 1.50 10.01 3.64
CA PHE A 248 0.55 10.75 2.78
C PHE A 248 0.36 12.20 3.25
N ASN A 249 0.27 12.43 4.55
CA ASN A 249 0.19 13.78 5.09
C ASN A 249 1.45 14.60 4.80
N ALA A 250 2.64 14.00 4.87
CA ALA A 250 3.90 14.68 4.51
C ALA A 250 3.95 15.06 3.03
N LEU A 251 3.47 14.17 2.14
CA LEU A 251 3.36 14.44 0.71
C LEU A 251 2.34 15.56 0.44
N LEU A 252 1.18 15.55 1.09
CA LEU A 252 0.16 16.58 0.97
C LEU A 252 0.66 17.96 1.42
N ARG A 253 1.47 18.01 2.47
CA ARG A 253 2.09 19.27 2.96
C ARG A 253 3.30 19.72 2.14
N GLY A 254 3.78 18.94 1.19
CA GLY A 254 4.99 19.21 0.44
C GLY A 254 6.28 19.10 1.28
N THR A 255 6.22 18.47 2.46
CA THR A 255 7.41 18.18 3.30
C THR A 255 8.12 16.90 2.87
N ALA A 256 7.47 16.05 2.08
CA ALA A 256 8.06 14.93 1.37
C ALA A 256 7.79 15.05 -0.13
N ASP A 257 8.68 14.47 -0.94
CA ASP A 257 8.55 14.36 -2.39
C ASP A 257 7.86 13.06 -2.79
N MET A 258 8.00 12.02 -1.95
CA MET A 258 7.35 10.72 -2.15
C MET A 258 6.90 10.13 -0.82
N ALA A 259 5.77 9.41 -0.87
CA ALA A 259 5.23 8.66 0.26
C ALA A 259 5.46 7.16 0.09
N VAL A 260 5.90 6.50 1.17
CA VAL A 260 6.00 5.03 1.26
C VAL A 260 4.79 4.50 2.02
N SER A 261 4.16 3.46 1.50
CA SER A 261 2.95 2.90 2.08
C SER A 261 2.96 1.37 2.04
N ASN A 262 2.42 0.74 3.08
CA ASN A 262 2.20 -0.70 3.14
C ASN A 262 0.80 -1.12 2.65
N ARG A 263 0.00 -0.18 2.18
CA ARG A 263 -1.33 -0.40 1.60
C ARG A 263 -1.60 0.55 0.45
N LYS A 264 -2.58 0.20 -0.34
CA LYS A 264 -3.06 1.10 -1.39
C LYS A 264 -3.69 2.36 -0.78
N LEU A 265 -3.58 3.46 -1.51
CA LEU A 265 -4.29 4.71 -1.20
C LEU A 265 -5.80 4.43 -1.19
N THR A 266 -6.51 4.89 -0.14
CA THR A 266 -7.97 4.80 -0.09
C THR A 266 -8.62 5.88 -0.96
N ASP A 267 -9.88 5.67 -1.38
CA ASP A 267 -10.60 6.66 -2.21
C ASP A 267 -10.67 8.04 -1.52
N ALA A 268 -10.91 8.06 -0.20
CA ALA A 268 -10.96 9.30 0.58
C ALA A 268 -9.58 9.99 0.66
N GLU A 269 -8.48 9.22 0.70
CA GLU A 269 -7.13 9.78 0.62
C GLU A 269 -6.83 10.27 -0.79
N ALA A 270 -7.20 9.52 -1.82
CA ALA A 270 -7.04 9.91 -3.22
C ALA A 270 -7.75 11.25 -3.52
N GLU A 271 -8.97 11.42 -3.02
CA GLU A 271 -9.71 12.67 -3.14
C GLU A 271 -8.98 13.83 -2.46
N ARG A 272 -8.47 13.64 -1.23
CA ARG A 272 -7.69 14.67 -0.52
C ARG A 272 -6.37 15.02 -1.22
N MET A 273 -5.78 14.05 -1.91
CA MET A 273 -4.48 14.20 -2.57
C MET A 273 -4.57 14.82 -3.98
N GLN A 274 -5.77 15.13 -4.49
CA GLN A 274 -5.95 15.72 -5.83
C GLN A 274 -5.18 17.03 -6.03
N SER A 275 -4.92 17.79 -4.96
CA SER A 275 -4.09 19.00 -5.03
C SER A 275 -2.61 18.70 -5.32
N VAL A 276 -2.13 17.52 -4.98
CA VAL A 276 -0.78 17.04 -5.28
C VAL A 276 -0.73 16.49 -6.71
N GLY A 277 -1.78 15.80 -7.13
CA GLY A 277 -1.93 15.15 -8.42
C GLY A 277 -2.73 13.86 -8.30
N ASP A 278 -3.06 13.23 -9.41
CA ASP A 278 -3.72 11.92 -9.41
C ASP A 278 -2.70 10.83 -9.07
N LEU A 279 -2.73 10.36 -7.82
CA LEU A 279 -1.84 9.32 -7.31
C LEU A 279 -2.34 7.90 -7.62
N THR A 280 -3.49 7.74 -8.28
CA THR A 280 -4.07 6.42 -8.60
C THR A 280 -3.60 5.86 -9.94
N ILE A 281 -2.95 6.70 -10.75
CA ILE A 281 -2.46 6.29 -12.08
C ILE A 281 -1.11 5.57 -12.00
N PRO A 282 -0.81 4.69 -12.95
CA PRO A 282 0.45 3.93 -12.97
C PRO A 282 1.72 4.80 -12.98
N ALA A 283 1.63 6.04 -13.45
CA ALA A 283 2.77 6.95 -13.46
C ALA A 283 3.19 7.44 -12.07
N HIS A 284 2.28 7.42 -11.09
CA HIS A 284 2.47 7.97 -9.76
C HIS A 284 2.35 6.93 -8.63
N GLU A 285 1.75 5.76 -8.90
CA GLU A 285 1.64 4.62 -7.99
C GLU A 285 2.64 3.54 -8.40
N HIS A 286 3.61 3.24 -7.55
CA HIS A 286 4.63 2.22 -7.81
C HIS A 286 4.59 1.13 -6.74
N VAL A 287 4.24 -0.10 -7.10
CA VAL A 287 4.53 -1.25 -6.24
C VAL A 287 6.00 -1.56 -6.37
N ILE A 288 6.73 -1.57 -5.24
CA ILE A 288 8.19 -1.68 -5.22
C ILE A 288 8.70 -3.00 -4.65
N ALA A 289 7.92 -3.65 -3.80
CA ALA A 289 8.24 -4.91 -3.15
C ALA A 289 6.96 -5.60 -2.67
N VAL A 290 7.07 -6.87 -2.30
CA VAL A 290 6.04 -7.58 -1.53
C VAL A 290 6.62 -7.99 -0.18
N LEU A 291 5.87 -7.71 0.89
CA LEU A 291 6.12 -8.19 2.24
C LEU A 291 5.27 -9.43 2.50
N GLY A 292 5.90 -10.53 2.88
CA GLY A 292 5.20 -11.73 3.32
C GLY A 292 5.05 -11.73 4.84
N ILE A 293 3.84 -11.93 5.33
CA ILE A 293 3.55 -12.06 6.75
C ILE A 293 3.27 -13.52 7.05
N ALA A 294 4.17 -14.14 7.82
CA ALA A 294 4.10 -15.54 8.17
C ALA A 294 3.30 -15.74 9.47
N VAL A 295 2.37 -16.68 9.44
CA VAL A 295 1.80 -17.28 10.64
C VAL A 295 2.72 -18.41 11.07
N ILE A 296 3.24 -18.34 12.28
CA ILE A 296 4.22 -19.30 12.81
C ILE A 296 3.70 -20.03 14.03
N VAL A 297 4.09 -21.29 14.13
CA VAL A 297 3.80 -22.14 15.29
C VAL A 297 5.05 -22.92 15.71
N SER A 298 5.00 -23.54 16.88
CA SER A 298 6.06 -24.47 17.29
C SER A 298 6.28 -25.57 16.23
N PRO A 299 7.53 -25.99 15.99
CA PRO A 299 7.83 -27.11 15.07
C PRO A 299 7.10 -28.41 15.44
N THR A 300 6.71 -28.56 16.71
CA THR A 300 5.97 -29.73 17.23
C THR A 300 4.45 -29.63 17.06
N ASN A 301 3.92 -28.48 16.62
CA ASN A 301 2.50 -28.32 16.38
C ASN A 301 2.04 -29.19 15.20
N ARG A 302 0.94 -29.95 15.41
CA ARG A 302 0.44 -30.95 14.44
C ARG A 302 -0.64 -30.42 13.49
N VAL A 303 -1.13 -29.20 13.71
CA VAL A 303 -2.10 -28.58 12.78
C VAL A 303 -1.47 -28.44 11.40
N ALA A 304 -2.18 -28.90 10.38
CA ALA A 304 -1.66 -28.95 9.02
C ALA A 304 -1.75 -27.59 8.32
N SER A 305 -2.86 -26.87 8.50
CA SER A 305 -3.12 -25.57 7.91
C SER A 305 -4.18 -24.81 8.71
N LEU A 306 -4.27 -23.50 8.50
CA LEU A 306 -5.34 -22.63 9.02
C LEU A 306 -5.99 -21.87 7.86
N SER A 307 -7.26 -21.51 8.01
CA SER A 307 -7.84 -20.49 7.12
C SER A 307 -7.47 -19.08 7.59
N ALA A 308 -7.49 -18.11 6.68
CA ALA A 308 -7.29 -16.70 7.02
C ALA A 308 -8.31 -16.20 8.07
N GLY A 309 -9.55 -16.69 7.99
CA GLY A 309 -10.59 -16.43 9.00
C GLY A 309 -10.24 -17.00 10.37
N GLN A 310 -9.70 -18.25 10.44
CA GLN A 310 -9.24 -18.84 11.68
C GLN A 310 -8.06 -18.07 12.28
N VAL A 311 -7.10 -17.65 11.45
CA VAL A 311 -5.97 -16.82 11.91
C VAL A 311 -6.47 -15.50 12.53
N ARG A 312 -7.40 -14.80 11.85
CA ARG A 312 -8.02 -13.57 12.40
C ARG A 312 -8.78 -13.87 13.70
N GLY A 313 -9.54 -14.97 13.74
CA GLY A 313 -10.27 -15.41 14.94
C GLY A 313 -9.35 -15.71 16.13
N ILE A 314 -8.19 -16.32 15.89
CA ILE A 314 -7.17 -16.58 16.92
C ILE A 314 -6.54 -15.26 17.39
N LEU A 315 -6.10 -14.40 16.48
CA LEU A 315 -5.49 -13.12 16.81
C LEU A 315 -6.45 -12.20 17.58
N GLY A 316 -7.73 -12.19 17.20
CA GLY A 316 -8.79 -11.42 17.87
C GLY A 316 -9.33 -12.06 19.15
N GLY A 317 -8.90 -13.30 19.50
CA GLY A 317 -9.34 -14.01 20.71
C GLY A 317 -10.73 -14.64 20.61
N LYS A 318 -11.29 -14.79 19.40
CA LYS A 318 -12.56 -15.51 19.14
C LYS A 318 -12.36 -17.03 19.14
N ILE A 319 -11.18 -17.50 18.74
CA ILE A 319 -10.72 -18.89 18.77
C ILE A 319 -9.60 -18.97 19.77
N THR A 320 -9.77 -19.75 20.82
CA THR A 320 -8.85 -19.78 21.97
C THR A 320 -8.25 -21.15 22.25
N ASN A 321 -8.76 -22.20 21.58
CA ASN A 321 -8.31 -23.58 21.78
C ASN A 321 -7.92 -24.23 20.46
N TRP A 322 -6.80 -24.96 20.45
CA TRP A 322 -6.32 -25.66 19.25
C TRP A 322 -7.32 -26.72 18.74
N SER A 323 -8.17 -27.29 19.62
CA SER A 323 -9.22 -28.23 19.21
C SER A 323 -10.26 -27.63 18.26
N GLU A 324 -10.48 -26.31 18.31
CA GLU A 324 -11.39 -25.58 17.42
C GLU A 324 -10.90 -25.53 15.96
N VAL A 325 -9.59 -25.78 15.77
CA VAL A 325 -8.94 -25.75 14.45
C VAL A 325 -8.29 -27.11 14.09
N GLY A 326 -8.78 -28.20 14.70
CA GLY A 326 -8.34 -29.56 14.39
C GLY A 326 -7.03 -29.98 15.09
N GLY A 327 -6.57 -29.24 16.06
CA GLY A 327 -5.41 -29.58 16.89
C GLY A 327 -5.76 -30.35 18.16
N THR A 328 -4.76 -30.60 18.99
CA THR A 328 -4.94 -31.21 20.32
C THR A 328 -5.57 -30.16 21.27
N ALA A 329 -6.49 -30.60 22.14
CA ALA A 329 -7.12 -29.72 23.12
C ALA A 329 -6.09 -29.06 24.05
N ALA A 330 -5.80 -27.80 23.80
CA ALA A 330 -4.89 -26.94 24.56
C ALA A 330 -5.21 -25.46 24.25
N PRO A 331 -5.04 -24.53 25.18
CA PRO A 331 -5.24 -23.11 24.94
C PRO A 331 -4.22 -22.58 23.95
N ILE A 332 -4.65 -21.70 23.03
CA ILE A 332 -3.76 -21.03 22.09
C ILE A 332 -3.14 -19.80 22.76
N LYS A 333 -1.82 -19.73 22.81
CA LYS A 333 -1.07 -18.58 23.31
C LYS A 333 -0.63 -17.70 22.14
N VAL A 334 -1.32 -16.59 21.94
CA VAL A 334 -1.06 -15.65 20.85
C VAL A 334 0.18 -14.81 21.17
N GLN A 335 1.17 -14.83 20.29
CA GLN A 335 2.41 -14.06 20.37
C GLN A 335 2.43 -13.00 19.29
N VAL A 336 2.56 -11.72 19.65
CA VAL A 336 2.58 -10.59 18.71
C VAL A 336 3.68 -9.59 19.07
N VAL A 337 4.03 -8.74 18.12
CA VAL A 337 4.91 -7.59 18.37
C VAL A 337 4.13 -6.51 19.11
N ALA A 338 4.78 -5.86 20.09
CA ALA A 338 4.21 -4.69 20.73
C ALA A 338 4.09 -3.54 19.71
N VAL A 339 2.96 -2.85 19.75
CA VAL A 339 2.79 -1.63 18.97
C VAL A 339 3.78 -0.58 19.48
N PRO A 340 4.57 0.09 18.63
CA PRO A 340 5.43 1.19 19.05
C PRO A 340 4.62 2.30 19.74
N GLU A 341 5.21 2.97 20.74
CA GLU A 341 4.54 4.04 21.52
C GLU A 341 4.03 5.20 20.63
N ASP A 342 4.69 5.43 19.52
CA ASP A 342 4.40 6.48 18.54
C ASP A 342 3.44 6.02 17.40
N GLY A 343 2.88 4.81 17.53
CA GLY A 343 1.94 4.21 16.58
C GLY A 343 2.62 3.83 15.27
N GLY A 344 2.94 2.57 15.09
CA GLY A 344 3.45 2.01 13.84
C GLY A 344 2.61 0.84 13.38
N ASP A 345 2.65 0.55 12.08
CA ASP A 345 1.99 -0.64 11.55
C ASP A 345 2.75 -1.90 12.01
N THR A 346 2.06 -2.93 12.45
CA THR A 346 2.66 -4.21 12.86
C THR A 346 2.23 -5.35 11.94
N PRO A 347 2.94 -6.51 11.91
CA PRO A 347 2.53 -7.64 11.10
C PRO A 347 1.10 -8.14 11.41
N GLN A 348 0.66 -8.07 12.66
CA GLN A 348 -0.69 -8.47 13.05
C GLN A 348 -1.76 -7.51 12.53
N ASP A 349 -1.47 -6.20 12.42
CA ASP A 349 -2.43 -5.21 11.90
C ASP A 349 -2.76 -5.47 10.42
N ALA A 350 -1.77 -5.92 9.65
CA ALA A 350 -1.98 -6.29 8.25
C ALA A 350 -2.92 -7.51 8.07
N ILE A 351 -2.99 -8.40 9.08
CA ILE A 351 -3.90 -9.56 9.07
C ILE A 351 -5.30 -9.17 9.58
N LEU A 352 -5.35 -8.39 10.65
CA LEU A 352 -6.58 -8.03 11.35
C LEU A 352 -7.34 -6.88 10.68
N ALA A 353 -6.68 -6.08 9.87
CA ALA A 353 -7.21 -4.85 9.26
C ALA A 353 -7.74 -3.88 10.35
N ALA A 354 -9.05 -3.84 10.58
CA ALA A 354 -9.66 -2.96 11.58
C ALA A 354 -10.01 -3.67 12.92
N GLU A 355 -9.77 -4.98 13.03
CA GLU A 355 -10.06 -5.73 14.27
C GLU A 355 -8.91 -5.58 15.28
N ALA A 356 -9.25 -5.50 16.55
CA ALA A 356 -8.25 -5.40 17.60
C ALA A 356 -7.60 -6.76 17.92
N VAL A 357 -6.32 -6.75 18.24
CA VAL A 357 -5.61 -7.90 18.81
C VAL A 357 -6.17 -8.23 20.17
N SER A 358 -6.35 -9.53 20.46
CA SER A 358 -6.81 -10.03 21.76
C SER A 358 -6.04 -9.38 22.92
N PRO A 359 -6.71 -8.89 23.97
CA PRO A 359 -6.02 -8.38 25.15
C PRO A 359 -5.18 -9.44 25.88
N ALA A 360 -5.49 -10.73 25.69
CA ALA A 360 -4.72 -11.85 26.23
C ALA A 360 -3.44 -12.16 25.42
N ALA A 361 -3.23 -11.50 24.28
CA ALA A 361 -2.02 -11.72 23.47
C ALA A 361 -0.76 -11.25 24.20
N ILE A 362 0.27 -12.08 24.12
CA ILE A 362 1.59 -11.80 24.72
C ILE A 362 2.38 -10.93 23.74
N ARG A 363 2.74 -9.74 24.18
CA ARG A 363 3.46 -8.75 23.39
C ARG A 363 4.97 -8.85 23.61
N SER A 364 5.73 -8.86 22.54
CA SER A 364 7.20 -8.91 22.54
C SER A 364 7.78 -7.65 21.88
N ALA A 365 8.98 -7.26 22.28
CA ALA A 365 9.64 -6.05 21.76
C ALA A 365 10.09 -6.18 20.30
N SER A 366 10.18 -7.39 19.73
CA SER A 366 10.59 -7.60 18.34
C SER A 366 9.99 -8.89 17.77
N GLU A 367 9.95 -8.98 16.44
CA GLU A 367 9.52 -10.18 15.70
C GLU A 367 10.40 -11.39 16.02
N GLN A 368 11.72 -11.22 16.21
CA GLN A 368 12.64 -12.27 16.60
C GLN A 368 12.27 -12.82 18.00
N ALA A 369 11.89 -11.95 18.92
CA ALA A 369 11.44 -12.38 20.26
C ALA A 369 10.11 -13.15 20.19
N VAL A 370 9.20 -12.78 19.29
CA VAL A 370 7.98 -13.55 18.98
C VAL A 370 8.36 -14.94 18.48
N ALA A 371 9.23 -15.05 17.47
CA ALA A 371 9.63 -16.34 16.91
C ALA A 371 10.30 -17.25 17.95
N ILE A 372 11.19 -16.72 18.78
CA ILE A 372 11.85 -17.49 19.86
C ILE A 372 10.80 -18.05 20.84
N ARG A 373 9.82 -17.23 21.28
CA ARG A 373 8.76 -17.68 22.19
C ARG A 373 7.90 -18.78 21.56
N VAL A 374 7.55 -18.63 20.27
CA VAL A 374 6.76 -19.62 19.54
C VAL A 374 7.50 -20.96 19.41
N VAL A 375 8.80 -20.95 19.16
CA VAL A 375 9.61 -22.18 19.12
C VAL A 375 9.65 -22.87 20.48
N GLY A 376 9.74 -22.10 21.55
CA GLY A 376 9.85 -22.62 22.92
C GLY A 376 8.54 -23.11 23.54
N ASP A 377 7.38 -22.82 22.93
CA ASP A 377 6.07 -23.18 23.49
C ASP A 377 5.18 -23.82 22.41
N ARG A 378 4.89 -25.11 22.57
CA ARG A 378 4.11 -25.93 21.62
C ARG A 378 2.70 -25.40 21.35
N ASP A 379 2.12 -24.67 22.31
CA ASP A 379 0.76 -24.16 22.24
C ASP A 379 0.68 -22.72 21.72
N SER A 380 1.85 -22.13 21.37
CA SER A 380 1.95 -20.77 20.83
C SER A 380 1.67 -20.69 19.33
N LEU A 381 1.00 -19.59 18.95
CA LEU A 381 0.91 -19.09 17.56
C LEU A 381 1.45 -17.66 17.55
N GLY A 382 2.26 -17.34 16.55
CA GLY A 382 2.79 -15.99 16.35
C GLY A 382 2.61 -15.49 14.94
N VAL A 383 2.77 -14.18 14.77
CA VAL A 383 2.77 -13.49 13.47
C VAL A 383 4.03 -12.64 13.35
N VAL A 384 4.78 -12.87 12.28
CA VAL A 384 6.04 -12.16 11.98
C VAL A 384 6.20 -11.98 10.47
N THR A 385 7.09 -11.09 10.06
CA THR A 385 7.51 -11.05 8.66
C THR A 385 8.35 -12.28 8.31
N MET A 386 8.39 -12.64 7.02
CA MET A 386 9.17 -13.81 6.54
C MET A 386 10.63 -13.78 6.95
N GLY A 387 11.23 -12.60 7.06
CA GLY A 387 12.63 -12.43 7.48
C GLY A 387 12.89 -12.74 8.95
N ALA A 388 11.85 -12.89 9.78
CA ALA A 388 11.96 -13.10 11.23
C ALA A 388 11.46 -14.48 11.70
N VAL A 389 11.11 -15.38 10.78
CA VAL A 389 10.56 -16.72 11.09
C VAL A 389 11.50 -17.58 11.97
N GLY A 390 12.80 -17.48 11.77
CA GLY A 390 13.79 -18.27 12.52
C GLY A 390 13.59 -19.78 12.37
N ALA A 391 13.58 -20.50 13.50
CA ALA A 391 13.37 -21.95 13.55
C ALA A 391 11.89 -22.37 13.71
N ALA A 392 10.95 -21.42 13.67
CA ALA A 392 9.53 -21.73 13.82
C ALA A 392 8.97 -22.44 12.56
N LYS A 393 7.94 -23.25 12.75
CA LYS A 393 7.19 -23.84 11.64
C LYS A 393 6.26 -22.79 11.04
N VAL A 394 6.39 -22.55 9.75
CA VAL A 394 5.46 -21.71 9.00
C VAL A 394 4.17 -22.47 8.71
N MET A 395 3.04 -21.87 9.04
CA MET A 395 1.72 -22.45 8.86
C MET A 395 1.21 -22.18 7.43
N PRO A 396 0.80 -23.20 6.67
CA PRO A 396 0.06 -23.00 5.43
C PRO A 396 -1.28 -22.32 5.71
N VAL A 397 -1.65 -21.33 4.91
CA VAL A 397 -2.89 -20.57 5.08
C VAL A 397 -3.75 -20.65 3.82
N SER A 398 -5.05 -20.94 4.00
CA SER A 398 -6.06 -20.87 2.94
C SER A 398 -6.91 -19.60 3.08
N ASP A 399 -7.51 -19.14 1.99
CA ASP A 399 -8.43 -18.00 1.98
C ASP A 399 -9.75 -18.38 1.29
N GLY A 400 -10.83 -18.47 2.06
CA GLY A 400 -12.10 -18.98 1.58
C GLY A 400 -11.99 -20.43 1.08
N LYS A 401 -12.29 -20.64 -0.20
CA LYS A 401 -12.20 -21.96 -0.87
C LYS A 401 -10.86 -22.20 -1.57
N ALA A 402 -9.91 -21.28 -1.45
CA ALA A 402 -8.59 -21.45 -2.02
C ALA A 402 -7.82 -22.57 -1.29
N ALA A 403 -6.92 -23.24 -2.00
CA ALA A 403 -6.01 -24.19 -1.38
C ALA A 403 -5.08 -23.49 -0.37
N ALA A 404 -4.72 -24.19 0.71
CA ALA A 404 -3.77 -23.65 1.67
C ALA A 404 -2.38 -23.54 1.02
N THR A 405 -1.78 -22.35 1.13
CA THR A 405 -0.47 -22.04 0.56
C THR A 405 0.52 -21.67 1.65
N VAL A 406 1.79 -22.02 1.44
CA VAL A 406 2.91 -21.59 2.29
C VAL A 406 3.48 -20.32 1.70
N PRO A 407 3.83 -19.31 2.52
CA PRO A 407 4.54 -18.14 2.00
C PRO A 407 5.95 -18.56 1.55
N ASN A 408 6.18 -18.45 0.28
CA ASN A 408 7.48 -18.56 -0.36
C ASN A 408 7.61 -17.44 -1.39
N GLU A 409 8.75 -17.33 -2.02
CA GLU A 409 9.02 -16.26 -2.97
C GLU A 409 7.99 -16.20 -4.11
N ALA A 410 7.61 -17.34 -4.68
CA ALA A 410 6.66 -17.42 -5.78
C ALA A 410 5.22 -17.08 -5.34
N THR A 411 4.75 -17.68 -4.23
CA THR A 411 3.39 -17.42 -3.71
C THR A 411 3.22 -16.00 -3.18
N LEU A 412 4.30 -15.37 -2.72
CA LEU A 412 4.30 -13.97 -2.30
C LEU A 412 4.36 -13.03 -3.51
N ALA A 413 5.25 -13.28 -4.48
CA ALA A 413 5.38 -12.46 -5.68
C ALA A 413 4.11 -12.48 -6.53
N SER A 414 3.45 -13.64 -6.69
CA SER A 414 2.16 -13.79 -7.36
C SER A 414 0.95 -13.37 -6.49
N GLU A 415 1.19 -13.11 -5.18
CA GLU A 415 0.12 -12.77 -4.20
C GLU A 415 -0.95 -13.88 -4.08
N THR A 416 -0.58 -15.12 -4.29
CA THR A 416 -1.46 -16.26 -4.04
C THR A 416 -1.49 -16.66 -2.56
N TYR A 417 -0.48 -16.27 -1.77
CA TYR A 417 -0.52 -16.39 -0.32
C TYR A 417 -1.40 -15.30 0.29
N PRO A 418 -2.32 -15.61 1.23
CA PRO A 418 -3.32 -14.66 1.74
C PRO A 418 -2.75 -13.39 2.36
N PHE A 419 -1.64 -13.50 3.09
CA PHE A 419 -1.01 -12.40 3.82
C PHE A 419 0.22 -11.82 3.08
N SER A 420 0.11 -11.74 1.75
CA SER A 420 1.02 -10.96 0.91
C SER A 420 0.62 -9.50 0.94
N GLN A 421 1.54 -8.61 1.28
CA GLN A 421 1.29 -7.19 1.39
C GLN A 421 2.19 -6.42 0.43
N ARG A 422 1.61 -5.61 -0.45
CA ARG A 422 2.35 -4.74 -1.35
C ARG A 422 2.96 -3.57 -0.59
N ILE A 423 4.20 -3.23 -0.93
CA ILE A 423 4.81 -1.96 -0.53
C ILE A 423 4.75 -1.01 -1.72
N TYR A 424 4.18 0.15 -1.47
CA TYR A 424 3.96 1.19 -2.46
C TYR A 424 4.90 2.37 -2.27
N LEU A 425 5.21 3.02 -3.37
CA LEU A 425 5.88 4.30 -3.42
C LEU A 425 5.03 5.23 -4.28
N TYR A 426 4.54 6.31 -3.70
CA TYR A 426 3.70 7.31 -4.34
C TYR A 426 4.47 8.61 -4.55
N GLY A 427 4.40 9.19 -5.73
CA GLY A 427 5.02 10.48 -6.01
C GLY A 427 4.58 11.05 -7.35
N VAL A 428 4.46 12.37 -7.42
CA VAL A 428 4.11 13.10 -8.65
C VAL A 428 5.36 13.76 -9.22
N ASN A 429 5.64 13.55 -10.48
CA ASN A 429 6.80 14.11 -11.18
C ASN A 429 6.68 15.63 -11.44
N ALA A 430 6.30 16.41 -10.42
CA ALA A 430 6.14 17.86 -10.51
C ALA A 430 7.43 18.58 -10.09
N GLY A 431 8.32 18.84 -11.04
CA GLY A 431 9.47 19.73 -10.83
C GLY A 431 10.75 19.09 -10.27
N ASN A 432 10.69 17.95 -9.58
CA ASN A 432 11.87 17.22 -9.10
C ASN A 432 12.18 15.99 -9.96
N GLY A 433 13.16 16.10 -10.86
CA GLY A 433 13.56 15.01 -11.74
C GLY A 433 14.10 13.75 -11.01
N PHE A 434 14.44 13.84 -9.73
CA PHE A 434 14.89 12.70 -8.93
C PHE A 434 13.74 11.76 -8.58
N ILE A 435 12.50 12.25 -8.47
CA ILE A 435 11.30 11.41 -8.23
C ILE A 435 11.21 10.34 -9.31
N ARG A 436 11.22 10.75 -10.59
CA ARG A 436 11.16 9.82 -11.72
C ARG A 436 12.36 8.88 -11.74
N ARG A 437 13.59 9.42 -11.62
CA ARG A 437 14.81 8.60 -11.66
C ARG A 437 14.86 7.56 -10.54
N PHE A 438 14.41 7.93 -9.35
CA PHE A 438 14.33 6.99 -8.22
C PHE A 438 13.24 5.93 -8.45
N SER A 439 12.06 6.30 -8.98
CA SER A 439 11.00 5.35 -9.33
C SER A 439 11.44 4.36 -10.41
N ASP A 440 12.13 4.86 -11.45
CA ASP A 440 12.69 4.02 -12.52
C ASP A 440 13.78 3.07 -11.95
N TYR A 441 14.65 3.59 -11.08
CA TYR A 441 15.68 2.80 -10.39
C TYR A 441 15.05 1.68 -9.55
N VAL A 442 14.10 1.98 -8.69
CA VAL A 442 13.45 0.98 -7.82
C VAL A 442 12.81 -0.13 -8.66
N SER A 443 12.28 0.18 -9.84
CA SER A 443 11.69 -0.78 -10.76
C SER A 443 12.72 -1.58 -11.56
N SER A 444 13.98 -1.13 -11.60
CA SER A 444 15.07 -1.76 -12.36
C SER A 444 15.62 -3.03 -11.68
N ALA A 445 16.42 -3.82 -12.41
CA ALA A 445 17.10 -4.98 -11.86
C ALA A 445 17.97 -4.65 -10.64
N ASN A 446 18.68 -3.51 -10.65
CA ASN A 446 19.51 -3.07 -9.52
C ASN A 446 18.67 -2.71 -8.29
N GLY A 447 17.54 -2.01 -8.49
CA GLY A 447 16.61 -1.69 -7.42
C GLY A 447 15.98 -2.95 -6.83
N GLN A 448 15.58 -3.91 -7.69
CA GLN A 448 14.99 -5.16 -7.23
C GLN A 448 16.01 -6.08 -6.53
N ALA A 449 17.28 -6.06 -6.91
CA ALA A 449 18.35 -6.71 -6.14
C ALA A 449 18.54 -6.06 -4.75
N ALA A 450 18.38 -4.74 -4.64
CA ALA A 450 18.42 -4.05 -3.35
C ALA A 450 17.19 -4.40 -2.47
N VAL A 451 16.02 -4.65 -3.07
CA VAL A 451 14.81 -5.17 -2.39
C VAL A 451 15.10 -6.53 -1.76
N GLU A 452 15.65 -7.47 -2.53
CA GLU A 452 16.04 -8.81 -2.03
C GLU A 452 17.08 -8.71 -0.91
N ALA A 453 18.10 -7.88 -1.09
CA ALA A 453 19.14 -7.66 -0.08
C ALA A 453 18.60 -7.02 1.22
N ALA A 454 17.46 -6.35 1.16
CA ALA A 454 16.74 -5.84 2.32
C ALA A 454 15.87 -6.91 3.02
N GLY A 455 15.70 -8.11 2.40
CA GLY A 455 14.90 -9.22 2.93
C GLY A 455 13.42 -9.18 2.54
N TYR A 456 13.10 -8.46 1.46
CA TYR A 456 11.74 -8.39 0.90
C TYR A 456 11.67 -9.20 -0.40
N VAL A 457 10.44 -9.57 -0.79
CA VAL A 457 10.23 -10.26 -2.05
C VAL A 457 10.26 -9.25 -3.19
N SER A 458 11.19 -9.47 -4.11
CA SER A 458 11.33 -8.63 -5.29
C SER A 458 10.24 -8.93 -6.32
N LEU A 459 10.04 -7.98 -7.21
CA LEU A 459 9.15 -8.11 -8.36
C LEU A 459 9.91 -8.60 -9.61
N ALA A 460 11.15 -9.05 -9.45
CA ALA A 460 11.90 -9.70 -10.51
C ALA A 460 11.19 -11.00 -10.92
N ILE A 461 11.07 -11.20 -12.23
CA ILE A 461 10.39 -12.40 -12.74
C ILE A 461 11.26 -13.64 -12.49
N LYS A 462 10.69 -14.59 -11.76
CA LYS A 462 11.25 -15.92 -11.52
C LYS A 462 10.34 -16.98 -12.11
N THR A 463 10.83 -18.19 -12.27
CA THR A 463 10.05 -19.31 -12.77
C THR A 463 10.19 -20.52 -11.83
N GLU A 464 9.10 -21.25 -11.67
CA GLU A 464 9.06 -22.49 -10.91
C GLU A 464 8.30 -23.57 -11.70
N VAL A 465 8.54 -24.84 -11.40
CA VAL A 465 7.78 -25.94 -12.02
C VAL A 465 6.30 -25.78 -11.68
N ALA A 466 5.45 -25.75 -12.70
CA ALA A 466 4.02 -25.61 -12.48
C ALA A 466 3.45 -26.87 -11.81
N ALA A 467 2.77 -26.70 -10.69
CA ALA A 467 2.03 -27.74 -9.99
C ALA A 467 0.53 -27.42 -10.05
N ALA A 468 -0.23 -28.28 -10.71
CA ALA A 468 -1.68 -28.17 -10.70
C ALA A 468 -2.22 -28.68 -9.35
N PRO A 469 -3.08 -27.94 -8.63
CA PRO A 469 -3.75 -28.44 -7.43
C PRO A 469 -4.59 -29.69 -7.73
N ASP A 470 -4.73 -30.58 -6.75
CA ASP A 470 -5.53 -31.82 -6.91
C ASP A 470 -6.97 -31.52 -7.33
N VAL A 471 -7.53 -30.43 -6.83
CA VAL A 471 -8.90 -29.96 -7.13
C VAL A 471 -9.07 -29.34 -8.52
N ALA A 472 -7.96 -29.16 -9.27
CA ALA A 472 -8.02 -28.58 -10.61
C ALA A 472 -8.71 -29.54 -11.59
N SER A 473 -9.42 -28.96 -12.57
CA SER A 473 -9.98 -29.73 -13.67
C SER A 473 -8.89 -30.41 -14.51
N GLU A 474 -9.21 -31.53 -15.12
CA GLU A 474 -8.30 -32.22 -16.04
C GLU A 474 -7.87 -31.30 -17.19
N ARG A 475 -8.73 -30.40 -17.62
CA ARG A 475 -8.41 -29.38 -18.63
C ARG A 475 -7.29 -28.45 -18.18
N TYR A 476 -7.30 -27.99 -16.90
CA TYR A 476 -6.23 -27.16 -16.36
C TYR A 476 -4.94 -27.96 -16.18
N LYS A 477 -5.03 -29.17 -15.60
CA LYS A 477 -3.86 -30.06 -15.41
C LYS A 477 -3.13 -30.32 -16.73
N GLN A 478 -3.87 -30.65 -17.80
CA GLN A 478 -3.31 -30.83 -19.14
C GLN A 478 -2.73 -29.52 -19.72
N PHE A 479 -3.34 -28.37 -19.40
CA PHE A 479 -2.89 -27.07 -19.91
C PHE A 479 -1.51 -26.70 -19.36
N VAL A 480 -1.26 -26.98 -18.07
CA VAL A 480 0.00 -26.62 -17.38
C VAL A 480 0.99 -27.77 -17.29
N GLN A 481 0.70 -28.94 -17.85
CA GLN A 481 1.53 -30.13 -17.79
C GLN A 481 2.93 -29.87 -18.37
N GLY A 482 3.97 -30.09 -17.54
CA GLY A 482 5.35 -29.88 -17.94
C GLY A 482 5.77 -28.42 -18.12
N ALA A 483 4.90 -27.47 -17.84
CA ALA A 483 5.22 -26.06 -17.92
C ALA A 483 5.94 -25.56 -16.66
N THR A 484 6.59 -24.41 -16.78
CA THR A 484 7.05 -23.60 -15.64
C THR A 484 6.14 -22.38 -15.50
N ARG A 485 5.75 -22.04 -14.26
CA ARG A 485 4.96 -20.86 -13.94
C ARG A 485 5.87 -19.67 -13.68
N MET A 486 5.54 -18.51 -14.22
CA MET A 486 6.21 -17.26 -13.87
C MET A 486 5.65 -16.72 -12.56
N SER A 487 6.49 -16.05 -11.75
CA SER A 487 6.11 -15.47 -10.45
C SER A 487 5.29 -14.17 -10.59
N VAL A 488 4.39 -14.12 -11.57
CA VAL A 488 3.56 -12.96 -11.89
C VAL A 488 2.14 -13.39 -12.24
N ASP A 489 1.17 -12.66 -11.70
CA ASP A 489 -0.23 -12.74 -12.08
C ASP A 489 -0.67 -11.36 -12.56
N PHE A 490 -1.13 -11.25 -13.81
CA PHE A 490 -1.70 -10.03 -14.31
C PHE A 490 -3.08 -9.79 -13.73
N ARG A 491 -3.28 -8.66 -13.06
CA ARG A 491 -4.53 -8.24 -12.46
C ARG A 491 -5.09 -7.02 -13.16
N PHE A 492 -6.37 -6.74 -12.93
CA PHE A 492 -7.14 -5.78 -13.70
C PHE A 492 -7.81 -4.77 -12.78
N GLN A 493 -8.02 -3.58 -13.29
CA GLN A 493 -8.84 -2.58 -12.62
C GLN A 493 -10.27 -3.11 -12.42
N PRO A 494 -10.97 -2.67 -11.37
CA PRO A 494 -12.34 -3.11 -11.11
C PRO A 494 -13.25 -2.91 -12.33
N GLY A 495 -13.95 -3.96 -12.73
CA GLY A 495 -14.90 -3.92 -13.86
C GLY A 495 -14.27 -3.78 -15.25
N SER A 496 -12.93 -3.79 -15.38
CA SER A 496 -12.22 -3.55 -16.64
C SER A 496 -11.43 -4.77 -17.12
N VAL A 497 -10.91 -4.66 -18.33
CA VAL A 497 -9.84 -5.47 -18.92
C VAL A 497 -8.49 -4.72 -18.92
N ASP A 498 -8.46 -3.50 -18.41
CA ASP A 498 -7.23 -2.73 -18.24
C ASP A 498 -6.43 -3.26 -17.04
N LEU A 499 -5.13 -3.34 -17.20
CA LEU A 499 -4.22 -3.80 -16.15
C LEU A 499 -4.19 -2.81 -14.98
N ASP A 500 -4.05 -3.31 -13.76
CA ASP A 500 -3.75 -2.47 -12.60
C ASP A 500 -2.34 -1.85 -12.70
N SER A 501 -2.01 -0.90 -11.84
CA SER A 501 -0.72 -0.17 -11.86
C SER A 501 0.48 -1.10 -11.74
N ARG A 502 0.37 -2.18 -10.97
CA ARG A 502 1.42 -3.19 -10.84
C ARG A 502 1.55 -3.99 -12.13
N SER A 503 0.45 -4.56 -12.62
CA SER A 503 0.45 -5.43 -13.80
C SER A 503 0.88 -4.71 -15.07
N ALA A 504 0.61 -3.41 -15.18
CA ALA A 504 1.12 -2.60 -16.29
C ALA A 504 2.66 -2.58 -16.31
N ARG A 505 3.32 -2.48 -15.15
CA ARG A 505 4.79 -2.57 -15.05
C ARG A 505 5.32 -4.00 -15.11
N ASP A 506 4.57 -4.95 -14.59
CA ASP A 506 4.91 -6.38 -14.69
C ASP A 506 4.93 -6.82 -16.16
N MET A 507 4.11 -6.23 -17.02
CA MET A 507 4.16 -6.46 -18.47
C MET A 507 5.55 -6.12 -19.04
N ASP A 508 6.10 -4.96 -18.68
CA ASP A 508 7.43 -4.55 -19.14
C ASP A 508 8.52 -5.50 -18.59
N ARG A 509 8.41 -5.94 -17.33
CA ARG A 509 9.33 -6.91 -16.71
C ARG A 509 9.27 -8.27 -17.39
N VAL A 510 8.06 -8.75 -17.68
CA VAL A 510 7.85 -10.02 -18.42
C VAL A 510 8.45 -9.94 -19.80
N ILE A 511 8.20 -8.86 -20.54
CA ILE A 511 8.79 -8.66 -21.88
C ILE A 511 10.32 -8.62 -21.80
N ALA A 512 10.88 -7.91 -20.83
CA ALA A 512 12.33 -7.84 -20.62
C ALA A 512 12.92 -9.23 -20.28
N PHE A 513 12.25 -9.99 -19.40
CA PHE A 513 12.64 -11.35 -19.05
C PHE A 513 12.61 -12.28 -20.27
N LEU A 514 11.52 -12.28 -21.03
CA LEU A 514 11.38 -13.11 -22.23
C LEU A 514 12.45 -12.81 -23.27
N LYS A 515 12.82 -11.53 -23.46
CA LYS A 515 13.91 -11.10 -24.33
C LYS A 515 15.27 -11.59 -23.82
N ALA A 516 15.54 -11.39 -22.53
CA ALA A 516 16.82 -11.80 -21.91
C ALA A 516 17.04 -13.31 -21.98
N GLN A 517 15.99 -14.08 -21.73
CA GLN A 517 16.00 -15.56 -21.78
C GLN A 517 15.83 -16.11 -23.21
N ARG A 518 15.63 -15.25 -24.22
CA ARG A 518 15.39 -15.66 -25.61
C ARG A 518 14.25 -16.66 -25.75
N VAL A 519 13.19 -16.49 -24.97
CA VAL A 519 12.04 -17.42 -24.98
C VAL A 519 11.31 -17.31 -26.31
N PRO A 520 11.07 -18.42 -27.03
CA PRO A 520 10.21 -18.40 -28.21
C PRO A 520 8.77 -18.03 -27.82
N ALA A 521 8.15 -17.15 -28.58
CA ALA A 521 6.80 -16.67 -28.30
C ALA A 521 5.75 -17.79 -28.23
N SER A 522 5.90 -18.84 -29.08
CA SER A 522 5.03 -20.03 -29.10
C SER A 522 5.05 -20.85 -27.80
N LYS A 523 6.06 -20.66 -26.95
CA LYS A 523 6.18 -21.35 -25.65
C LYS A 523 5.43 -20.66 -24.52
N ILE A 524 4.85 -19.48 -24.75
CA ILE A 524 4.11 -18.72 -23.73
C ILE A 524 2.67 -19.21 -23.69
N LEU A 525 2.20 -19.60 -22.49
CA LEU A 525 0.80 -19.97 -22.25
C LEU A 525 0.17 -18.96 -21.29
N LEU A 526 -1.10 -18.62 -21.50
CA LEU A 526 -1.88 -17.74 -20.63
C LEU A 526 -3.12 -18.47 -20.10
N ALA A 527 -3.23 -18.60 -18.77
CA ALA A 527 -4.39 -19.15 -18.10
C ALA A 527 -5.14 -18.03 -17.37
N ALA A 528 -6.39 -17.77 -17.75
CA ALA A 528 -7.18 -16.66 -17.22
C ALA A 528 -8.32 -17.12 -16.34
N PHE A 529 -8.55 -16.36 -15.27
CA PHE A 529 -9.55 -16.62 -14.25
C PHE A 529 -10.41 -15.39 -13.98
N ALA A 530 -11.63 -15.63 -13.52
CA ALA A 530 -12.59 -14.63 -13.03
C ALA A 530 -12.88 -14.88 -11.54
N ASP A 531 -13.51 -13.92 -10.89
CA ASP A 531 -14.19 -14.16 -9.62
C ASP A 531 -15.52 -14.93 -9.83
N ASN A 532 -16.26 -15.20 -8.76
CA ASN A 532 -17.50 -15.94 -8.82
C ASN A 532 -18.78 -15.07 -8.81
N SER A 533 -18.69 -13.77 -9.04
CA SER A 533 -19.83 -12.84 -8.92
C SER A 533 -20.84 -12.94 -10.09
N GLY A 534 -20.46 -13.54 -11.22
CA GLY A 534 -21.30 -13.73 -12.39
C GLY A 534 -21.73 -15.18 -12.63
N GLN A 535 -22.57 -15.39 -13.64
CA GLN A 535 -22.87 -16.73 -14.14
C GLN A 535 -21.63 -17.38 -14.78
N ALA A 536 -21.54 -18.71 -14.77
CA ALA A 536 -20.38 -19.45 -15.29
C ALA A 536 -20.02 -19.05 -16.74
N ALA A 537 -21.01 -18.92 -17.62
CA ALA A 537 -20.77 -18.50 -19.01
C ALA A 537 -20.20 -17.06 -19.10
N THR A 538 -20.69 -16.14 -18.26
CA THR A 538 -20.20 -14.78 -18.18
C THR A 538 -18.76 -14.75 -17.66
N ASN A 539 -18.47 -15.51 -16.60
CA ASN A 539 -17.11 -15.60 -16.01
C ASN A 539 -16.13 -16.20 -17.02
N GLN A 540 -16.56 -17.19 -17.80
CA GLN A 540 -15.77 -17.75 -18.88
C GLN A 540 -15.45 -16.69 -19.97
N ALA A 541 -16.45 -15.92 -20.40
CA ALA A 541 -16.28 -14.88 -21.41
C ALA A 541 -15.41 -13.70 -20.91
N VAL A 542 -15.57 -13.30 -19.64
CA VAL A 542 -14.79 -12.21 -19.05
C VAL A 542 -13.31 -12.62 -18.89
N SER A 543 -13.06 -13.83 -18.37
CA SER A 543 -11.68 -14.34 -18.25
C SER A 543 -11.01 -14.48 -19.62
N GLN A 544 -11.74 -14.92 -20.65
CA GLN A 544 -11.24 -14.99 -22.01
C GLN A 544 -10.79 -13.60 -22.52
N ARG A 545 -11.64 -12.57 -22.39
CA ARG A 545 -11.31 -11.19 -22.79
C ARG A 545 -10.08 -10.65 -22.06
N ARG A 546 -9.90 -10.97 -20.78
CA ARG A 546 -8.71 -10.60 -20.01
C ARG A 546 -7.45 -11.27 -20.54
N ALA A 547 -7.53 -12.57 -20.86
CA ALA A 547 -6.42 -13.28 -21.49
C ALA A 547 -6.02 -12.66 -22.83
N GLU A 548 -7.00 -12.28 -23.64
CA GLU A 548 -6.79 -11.61 -24.93
C GLU A 548 -6.16 -10.21 -24.77
N ALA A 549 -6.53 -9.46 -23.74
CA ALA A 549 -5.92 -8.18 -23.41
C ALA A 549 -4.43 -8.33 -23.05
N VAL A 550 -4.09 -9.33 -22.21
CA VAL A 550 -2.69 -9.66 -21.87
C VAL A 550 -1.93 -10.13 -23.12
N ALA A 551 -2.53 -11.01 -23.93
CA ALA A 551 -1.92 -11.48 -25.18
C ALA A 551 -1.65 -10.34 -26.14
N SER A 552 -2.58 -9.41 -26.29
CA SER A 552 -2.42 -8.21 -27.14
C SER A 552 -1.28 -7.33 -26.63
N ALA A 553 -1.12 -7.17 -25.29
CA ALA A 553 -0.03 -6.41 -24.70
C ALA A 553 1.33 -7.09 -24.95
N LEU A 554 1.43 -8.40 -24.75
CA LEU A 554 2.64 -9.20 -25.08
C LEU A 554 2.97 -9.10 -26.58
N THR A 555 1.97 -9.17 -27.46
CA THR A 555 2.14 -9.06 -28.90
C THR A 555 2.74 -7.71 -29.31
N ARG A 556 2.29 -6.61 -28.68
CA ARG A 556 2.91 -5.28 -28.86
C ARG A 556 4.37 -5.26 -28.41
N GLY A 557 4.73 -6.08 -27.41
CA GLY A 557 6.11 -6.29 -26.95
C GLY A 557 6.95 -7.22 -27.83
N GLY A 558 6.36 -7.80 -28.89
CA GLY A 558 7.01 -8.73 -29.82
C GLY A 558 6.80 -10.21 -29.51
N PHE A 559 5.88 -10.58 -28.61
CA PHE A 559 5.63 -11.95 -28.19
C PHE A 559 4.16 -12.34 -28.43
N VAL A 560 3.90 -13.16 -29.43
CA VAL A 560 2.57 -13.77 -29.66
C VAL A 560 2.46 -15.04 -28.86
N PRO A 561 1.63 -15.11 -27.79
CA PRO A 561 1.50 -16.34 -27.00
C PRO A 561 1.04 -17.53 -27.83
N GLY A 562 1.63 -18.71 -27.54
CA GLY A 562 1.31 -19.96 -28.27
C GLY A 562 -0.06 -20.52 -27.93
N LYS A 563 -0.54 -20.31 -26.70
CA LYS A 563 -1.85 -20.81 -26.26
C LYS A 563 -2.46 -19.91 -25.19
N ILE A 564 -3.76 -19.69 -25.30
CA ILE A 564 -4.58 -18.94 -24.34
C ILE A 564 -5.74 -19.83 -23.91
N ALA A 565 -6.01 -19.89 -22.61
CA ALA A 565 -7.18 -20.61 -22.10
C ALA A 565 -7.84 -19.80 -20.97
N SER A 566 -9.16 -19.81 -20.93
CA SER A 566 -9.95 -19.26 -19.84
C SER A 566 -10.55 -20.39 -19.01
N PHE A 567 -10.55 -20.21 -17.69
CA PHE A 567 -11.03 -21.20 -16.70
C PHE A 567 -12.18 -20.64 -15.85
N GLY A 568 -12.76 -19.47 -16.23
CA GLY A 568 -13.87 -18.86 -15.49
C GLY A 568 -13.52 -18.65 -14.02
N SER A 569 -14.38 -19.07 -13.10
CA SER A 569 -14.17 -18.97 -11.65
C SER A 569 -13.54 -20.23 -11.02
N GLU A 570 -12.93 -21.08 -11.82
CA GLU A 570 -12.19 -22.25 -11.34
C GLU A 570 -10.92 -21.81 -10.58
N LEU A 571 -10.48 -22.58 -9.61
CA LEU A 571 -9.24 -22.39 -8.85
C LEU A 571 -9.11 -20.98 -8.22
N PRO A 572 -10.01 -20.60 -7.32
CA PRO A 572 -9.85 -19.35 -6.59
C PRO A 572 -8.56 -19.37 -5.76
N VAL A 573 -7.87 -18.22 -5.69
CA VAL A 573 -6.67 -18.01 -4.86
C VAL A 573 -6.99 -17.20 -3.61
N ALA A 574 -8.23 -16.66 -3.51
CA ALA A 574 -8.68 -15.87 -2.38
C ALA A 574 -10.18 -16.00 -2.18
N ASP A 575 -10.69 -15.50 -1.03
CA ASP A 575 -12.10 -15.55 -0.69
C ASP A 575 -12.94 -14.63 -1.59
N ASN A 576 -13.83 -15.20 -2.37
CA ASN A 576 -14.75 -14.46 -3.21
C ASN A 576 -15.82 -13.66 -2.44
N ALA A 577 -15.97 -13.86 -1.14
CA ALA A 577 -16.86 -13.05 -0.32
C ALA A 577 -16.35 -11.61 -0.13
N THR A 578 -15.04 -11.40 -0.17
CA THR A 578 -14.42 -10.08 -0.02
C THR A 578 -14.17 -9.40 -1.37
N ALA A 579 -14.10 -8.07 -1.39
CA ALA A 579 -13.76 -7.31 -2.60
C ALA A 579 -12.32 -7.57 -3.03
N GLU A 580 -11.40 -7.57 -2.08
CA GLU A 580 -9.97 -7.86 -2.25
C GLU A 580 -9.75 -9.28 -2.77
N GLY A 581 -10.47 -10.26 -2.22
CA GLY A 581 -10.38 -11.64 -2.69
C GLY A 581 -10.88 -11.81 -4.12
N ARG A 582 -11.98 -11.16 -4.48
CA ARG A 582 -12.44 -11.13 -5.89
C ARG A 582 -11.42 -10.46 -6.81
N GLU A 583 -10.77 -9.37 -6.37
CA GLU A 583 -9.70 -8.73 -7.14
C GLU A 583 -8.54 -9.71 -7.39
N ARG A 584 -8.13 -10.47 -6.38
CA ARG A 584 -7.06 -11.48 -6.49
C ARG A 584 -7.46 -12.65 -7.39
N ASN A 585 -8.74 -13.03 -7.43
CA ASN A 585 -9.25 -14.09 -8.29
C ASN A 585 -9.34 -13.68 -9.76
N ARG A 586 -9.52 -12.38 -10.07
CA ARG A 586 -9.50 -11.83 -11.44
C ARG A 586 -8.07 -11.71 -11.94
N ARG A 587 -7.50 -12.81 -12.44
CA ARG A 587 -6.07 -12.89 -12.82
C ARG A 587 -5.82 -13.61 -14.13
N VAL A 588 -4.65 -13.35 -14.71
CA VAL A 588 -4.08 -14.13 -15.80
C VAL A 588 -2.69 -14.60 -15.38
N GLU A 589 -2.53 -15.90 -15.27
CA GLU A 589 -1.27 -16.58 -14.97
C GLU A 589 -0.47 -16.82 -16.24
N VAL A 590 0.86 -16.75 -16.15
CA VAL A 590 1.78 -16.92 -17.27
C VAL A 590 2.63 -18.17 -17.05
N PHE A 591 2.67 -19.01 -18.08
CA PHE A 591 3.46 -20.24 -18.09
C PHE A 591 4.36 -20.31 -19.32
N LEU A 592 5.45 -21.05 -19.18
CA LEU A 592 6.39 -21.36 -20.26
C LEU A 592 6.47 -22.88 -20.41
N VAL A 593 6.25 -23.37 -21.63
CA VAL A 593 6.50 -24.80 -21.94
C VAL A 593 7.93 -25.02 -22.37
N PRO A 594 8.50 -26.23 -22.16
CA PRO A 594 9.86 -26.57 -22.49
C PRO A 594 10.26 -26.37 -23.96
#